data_a7bf37ee5bdb4073222a58ab5b58824e
#
_entry.id   a7bf37ee5bdb4073222a58ab5b58824e
#
_cell.length_a   1.000
_cell.length_b   1.000
_cell.length_c   1.000
_cell.angle_alpha   90.00
_cell.angle_beta   90.00
_cell.angle_gamma   90.00
#
_symmetry.space_group_name_H-M   'P 1'
#
loop_
_entity.id
_entity.type
_entity.pdbx_description
1 polymer ?
#
loop_
_entity_poly.entity_id
_entity_poly.type
_entity_poly.pdbx_seq_one_letter_code
_entity_poly.pdbx_strand_id
1 'polypeptide(L)'
;MKTFLFDLDGTLLKMDLMAFIKVYYGSLVQKYGQMVAPELLIEALNASIKTMYANQGKLTNEEAFLNKFNEITNGHYTSSDFDDFYRNEFLAVKSAMTIDDAGRQLIDILKAKGYRLVLATNPIFPKIATIQRMGFIGLKEEDFDYITHYGNCHYTKPSLDYYRELLSAINEKPENCIMVGNDLDEDMVITELGADFVLLNDCMINKSHKEVYAIFNGTMAEFTAYAKENL
;
A
#
# COMPACT_ATOMS: atom_id res chain seq x y z
N MET A 1 2.05 2.05 24.72
CA MET A 1 0.84 1.71 23.95
C MET A 1 1.29 1.21 22.59
N LYS A 2 0.65 0.19 22.01
CA LYS A 2 1.07 -0.37 20.71
C LYS A 2 0.72 0.59 19.57
N THR A 3 1.52 0.60 18.50
CA THR A 3 1.26 1.28 17.23
C THR A 3 0.77 0.24 16.22
N PHE A 4 -0.37 0.49 15.59
CA PHE A 4 -0.88 -0.37 14.51
C PHE A 4 -0.38 0.13 13.16
N LEU A 5 0.23 -0.77 12.40
CA LEU A 5 0.67 -0.57 11.03
C LEU A 5 -0.31 -1.32 10.12
N PHE A 6 -0.99 -0.63 9.22
CA PHE A 6 -1.99 -1.25 8.35
C PHE A 6 -1.49 -1.31 6.90
N ASP A 7 -1.59 -2.46 6.29
CA ASP A 7 -1.65 -2.51 4.84
C ASP A 7 -3.01 -2.00 4.35
N LEU A 8 -3.11 -1.62 3.07
CA LEU A 8 -4.33 -1.08 2.47
C LEU A 8 -5.02 -2.11 1.57
N ASP A 9 -4.36 -2.50 0.50
CA ASP A 9 -4.94 -3.25 -0.62
C ASP A 9 -5.04 -4.74 -0.31
N GLY A 10 -6.25 -5.25 -0.15
CA GLY A 10 -6.51 -6.62 0.33
C GLY A 10 -6.65 -6.71 1.85
N THR A 11 -6.29 -5.66 2.58
CA THR A 11 -6.39 -5.56 4.04
C THR A 11 -7.58 -4.69 4.46
N LEU A 12 -7.40 -3.36 4.52
CA LEU A 12 -8.49 -2.42 4.84
C LEU A 12 -9.46 -2.28 3.67
N LEU A 13 -8.97 -2.37 2.45
CA LEU A 13 -9.73 -2.25 1.20
C LEU A 13 -9.62 -3.57 0.43
N LYS A 14 -10.68 -4.38 0.45
CA LYS A 14 -10.74 -5.64 -0.30
C LYS A 14 -10.67 -5.38 -1.80
N MET A 15 -9.79 -6.10 -2.50
CA MET A 15 -9.49 -5.85 -3.90
C MET A 15 -9.28 -7.13 -4.70
N ASP A 16 -9.82 -7.17 -5.92
CA ASP A 16 -9.40 -8.11 -6.96
C ASP A 16 -8.17 -7.53 -7.68
N LEU A 17 -6.99 -8.04 -7.37
CA LEU A 17 -5.72 -7.55 -7.92
C LEU A 17 -5.67 -7.62 -9.45
N MET A 18 -6.20 -8.68 -10.07
CA MET A 18 -6.14 -8.83 -11.53
C MET A 18 -7.08 -7.84 -12.21
N ALA A 19 -8.27 -7.64 -11.66
CA ALA A 19 -9.20 -6.62 -12.15
C ALA A 19 -8.62 -5.21 -11.96
N PHE A 20 -8.00 -4.93 -10.81
CA PHE A 20 -7.30 -3.66 -10.55
C PHE A 20 -6.23 -3.36 -11.60
N ILE A 21 -5.31 -4.30 -11.83
CA ILE A 21 -4.24 -4.14 -12.84
C ILE A 21 -4.84 -3.85 -14.21
N LYS A 22 -5.84 -4.62 -14.63
CA LYS A 22 -6.50 -4.43 -15.93
C LYS A 22 -7.10 -3.03 -16.08
N VAL A 23 -7.84 -2.56 -15.07
CA VAL A 23 -8.48 -1.23 -15.09
C VAL A 23 -7.42 -0.13 -15.05
N TYR A 24 -6.42 -0.24 -14.18
CA TYR A 24 -5.34 0.73 -14.03
C TYR A 24 -4.58 0.95 -15.34
N TYR A 25 -4.08 -0.12 -15.96
CA TYR A 25 -3.35 -0.03 -17.22
C TYR A 25 -4.26 0.43 -18.37
N GLY A 26 -5.50 -0.03 -18.41
CA GLY A 26 -6.48 0.41 -19.41
C GLY A 26 -6.73 1.92 -19.35
N SER A 27 -6.89 2.46 -18.14
CA SER A 27 -7.10 3.90 -17.90
C SER A 27 -5.85 4.72 -18.27
N LEU A 28 -4.64 4.22 -17.97
CA LEU A 28 -3.39 4.87 -18.37
C LEU A 28 -3.24 4.93 -19.89
N VAL A 29 -3.48 3.81 -20.58
CA VAL A 29 -3.42 3.75 -22.04
C VAL A 29 -4.49 4.68 -22.67
N GLN A 30 -5.69 4.72 -22.12
CA GLN A 30 -6.73 5.64 -22.58
C GLN A 30 -6.30 7.10 -22.44
N LYS A 31 -5.66 7.48 -21.35
CA LYS A 31 -5.22 8.87 -21.06
C LYS A 31 -4.01 9.27 -21.91
N TYR A 32 -2.99 8.44 -21.94
CA TYR A 32 -1.66 8.79 -22.45
C TYR A 32 -1.32 8.12 -23.79
N GLY A 33 -2.11 7.16 -24.29
CA GLY A 33 -1.78 6.37 -25.46
C GLY A 33 -1.70 7.15 -26.79
N GLN A 34 -2.14 8.40 -26.82
CA GLN A 34 -1.92 9.30 -27.97
C GLN A 34 -0.60 10.09 -27.85
N MET A 35 -0.05 10.19 -26.65
CA MET A 35 1.20 10.91 -26.39
C MET A 35 2.41 9.96 -26.41
N VAL A 36 2.21 8.74 -25.91
CA VAL A 36 3.21 7.66 -25.86
C VAL A 36 2.55 6.42 -26.43
N ALA A 37 3.21 5.71 -27.37
CA ALA A 37 2.67 4.47 -27.92
C ALA A 37 2.28 3.51 -26.78
N PRO A 38 1.10 2.87 -26.83
CA PRO A 38 0.60 2.04 -25.74
C PRO A 38 1.58 0.97 -25.27
N GLU A 39 2.27 0.31 -26.20
CA GLU A 39 3.26 -0.74 -25.90
C GLU A 39 4.45 -0.15 -25.12
N LEU A 40 4.97 1.01 -25.55
CA LEU A 40 6.07 1.71 -24.91
C LEU A 40 5.66 2.23 -23.53
N LEU A 41 4.42 2.72 -23.38
CA LEU A 41 3.86 3.17 -22.10
C LEU A 41 3.83 2.02 -21.10
N ILE A 42 3.31 0.85 -21.50
CA ILE A 42 3.24 -0.35 -20.65
C ILE A 42 4.64 -0.85 -20.29
N GLU A 43 5.56 -0.87 -21.24
CA GLU A 43 6.97 -1.23 -21.00
C GLU A 43 7.60 -0.29 -19.97
N ALA A 44 7.47 1.03 -20.18
CA ALA A 44 8.01 2.03 -19.28
C ALA A 44 7.45 1.90 -17.85
N LEU A 45 6.13 1.71 -17.70
CA LEU A 45 5.49 1.49 -16.41
C LEU A 45 6.03 0.26 -15.70
N ASN A 46 6.07 -0.90 -16.38
CA ASN A 46 6.54 -2.16 -15.80
C ASN A 46 8.02 -2.07 -15.39
N ALA A 47 8.86 -1.49 -16.24
CA ALA A 47 10.28 -1.34 -15.94
C ALA A 47 10.49 -0.36 -14.76
N SER A 48 9.72 0.71 -14.69
CA SER A 48 9.80 1.68 -13.59
C SER A 48 9.35 1.07 -12.26
N ILE A 49 8.26 0.31 -12.25
CA ILE A 49 7.81 -0.45 -11.06
C ILE A 49 8.91 -1.44 -10.63
N LYS A 50 9.48 -2.20 -11.57
CA LYS A 50 10.58 -3.12 -11.27
C LYS A 50 11.81 -2.39 -10.69
N THR A 51 12.08 -1.17 -11.14
CA THR A 51 13.19 -0.36 -10.61
C THR A 51 12.92 0.07 -9.16
N MET A 52 11.67 0.37 -8.78
CA MET A 52 11.31 0.63 -7.38
C MET A 52 11.57 -0.61 -6.50
N TYR A 53 11.18 -1.80 -6.94
CA TYR A 53 11.46 -3.05 -6.20
C TYR A 53 12.96 -3.37 -6.07
N ALA A 54 13.76 -2.92 -7.03
CA ALA A 54 15.22 -3.09 -7.03
C ALA A 54 15.97 -1.90 -6.38
N ASN A 55 15.25 -0.89 -5.86
CA ASN A 55 15.84 0.29 -5.25
C ASN A 55 16.62 -0.08 -3.98
N GLN A 56 17.82 0.47 -3.86
CA GLN A 56 18.72 0.21 -2.73
C GLN A 56 18.87 1.42 -1.80
N GLY A 57 17.84 2.24 -1.73
CA GLY A 57 17.75 3.35 -0.77
C GLY A 57 18.52 4.63 -1.14
N LYS A 58 19.03 4.74 -2.37
CA LYS A 58 19.74 5.96 -2.82
C LYS A 58 18.79 7.05 -3.31
N LEU A 59 17.69 6.65 -3.88
CA LEU A 59 16.63 7.50 -4.43
C LEU A 59 15.33 7.18 -3.72
N THR A 60 14.40 8.12 -3.67
CA THR A 60 13.02 7.78 -3.35
C THR A 60 12.46 6.85 -4.44
N ASN A 61 11.42 6.09 -4.11
CA ASN A 61 10.76 5.25 -5.12
C ASN A 61 10.17 6.10 -6.26
N GLU A 62 9.72 7.33 -5.97
CA GLU A 62 9.28 8.30 -6.98
C GLU A 62 10.40 8.66 -7.94
N GLU A 63 11.57 9.03 -7.43
CA GLU A 63 12.74 9.36 -8.26
C GLU A 63 13.19 8.15 -9.09
N ALA A 64 13.23 6.96 -8.48
CA ALA A 64 13.58 5.72 -9.17
C ALA A 64 12.61 5.41 -10.31
N PHE A 65 11.29 5.57 -10.05
CA PHE A 65 10.24 5.42 -11.04
C PHE A 65 10.39 6.41 -12.19
N LEU A 66 10.45 7.72 -11.87
CA LEU A 66 10.48 8.79 -12.88
C LEU A 66 11.75 8.75 -13.74
N ASN A 67 12.91 8.45 -13.14
CA ASN A 67 14.15 8.31 -13.87
C ASN A 67 14.07 7.20 -14.92
N LYS A 68 13.53 6.03 -14.54
CA LYS A 68 13.38 4.89 -15.46
C LYS A 68 12.30 5.14 -16.51
N PHE A 69 11.18 5.75 -16.12
CA PHE A 69 10.11 6.09 -17.03
C PHE A 69 10.57 7.07 -18.12
N ASN A 70 11.28 8.13 -17.72
CA ASN A 70 11.84 9.13 -18.63
C ASN A 70 12.92 8.55 -19.56
N GLU A 71 13.76 7.64 -19.05
CA GLU A 71 14.76 6.94 -19.85
C GLU A 71 14.11 6.17 -21.01
N ILE A 72 13.04 5.41 -20.74
CA ILE A 72 12.39 4.56 -21.74
C ILE A 72 11.54 5.38 -22.71
N THR A 73 10.80 6.36 -22.20
CA THR A 73 9.91 7.20 -23.04
C THR A 73 10.64 8.31 -23.77
N ASN A 74 11.94 8.52 -23.48
CA ASN A 74 12.72 9.68 -23.91
C ASN A 74 11.99 11.00 -23.58
N GLY A 75 11.34 11.04 -22.43
CA GLY A 75 10.51 12.15 -21.95
C GLY A 75 11.17 12.94 -20.81
N HIS A 76 10.43 13.91 -20.28
CA HIS A 76 10.78 14.71 -19.12
C HIS A 76 9.59 14.81 -18.17
N TYR A 77 8.97 13.66 -17.87
CA TYR A 77 7.80 13.59 -16.99
C TYR A 77 8.22 13.81 -15.54
N THR A 78 7.35 14.49 -14.81
CA THR A 78 7.40 14.70 -13.36
C THR A 78 6.16 14.07 -12.71
N SER A 79 6.13 13.95 -11.40
CA SER A 79 4.93 13.44 -10.70
C SER A 79 3.68 14.28 -10.98
N SER A 80 3.83 15.60 -11.16
CA SER A 80 2.69 16.47 -11.47
C SER A 80 2.02 16.19 -12.82
N ASP A 81 2.74 15.59 -13.77
CA ASP A 81 2.17 15.19 -15.07
C ASP A 81 1.17 14.03 -14.94
N PHE A 82 1.25 13.28 -13.82
CA PHE A 82 0.32 12.20 -13.51
C PHE A 82 -0.79 12.59 -12.53
N ASP A 83 -0.71 13.76 -11.91
CA ASP A 83 -1.67 14.21 -10.89
C ASP A 83 -3.12 14.24 -11.43
N ASP A 84 -3.31 14.77 -12.64
CA ASP A 84 -4.64 14.83 -13.26
C ASP A 84 -5.24 13.43 -13.50
N PHE A 85 -4.39 12.47 -13.93
CA PHE A 85 -4.79 11.07 -14.05
C PHE A 85 -5.24 10.49 -12.72
N TYR A 86 -4.46 10.68 -11.66
CA TYR A 86 -4.81 10.13 -10.33
C TYR A 86 -6.04 10.80 -9.71
N ARG A 87 -6.34 12.07 -10.09
CA ARG A 87 -7.56 12.75 -9.62
C ARG A 87 -8.81 12.28 -10.36
N ASN A 88 -8.69 11.83 -11.60
CA ASN A 88 -9.82 11.60 -12.52
C ASN A 88 -9.89 10.12 -12.96
N GLU A 89 -9.10 9.70 -13.94
CA GLU A 89 -9.23 8.39 -14.60
C GLU A 89 -8.89 7.22 -13.67
N PHE A 90 -7.98 7.42 -12.73
CA PHE A 90 -7.61 6.42 -11.72
C PHE A 90 -8.81 5.99 -10.87
N LEU A 91 -9.82 6.84 -10.66
CA LEU A 91 -11.01 6.50 -9.89
C LEU A 91 -11.77 5.28 -10.44
N ALA A 92 -11.58 4.95 -11.71
CA ALA A 92 -12.16 3.76 -12.35
C ALA A 92 -11.73 2.45 -11.64
N VAL A 93 -10.57 2.42 -10.98
CA VAL A 93 -10.09 1.24 -10.24
C VAL A 93 -11.02 0.84 -9.10
N LYS A 94 -11.90 1.74 -8.65
CA LYS A 94 -12.96 1.43 -7.68
C LYS A 94 -13.81 0.24 -8.10
N SER A 95 -13.98 0.01 -9.41
CA SER A 95 -14.72 -1.12 -9.95
C SER A 95 -14.09 -2.50 -9.65
N ALA A 96 -12.81 -2.53 -9.27
CA ALA A 96 -12.09 -3.75 -8.90
C ALA A 96 -12.07 -3.99 -7.37
N MET A 97 -12.81 -3.18 -6.59
CA MET A 97 -12.79 -3.19 -5.14
C MET A 97 -14.15 -3.55 -4.56
N THR A 98 -14.15 -4.22 -3.43
CA THR A 98 -15.35 -4.40 -2.61
C THR A 98 -15.45 -3.22 -1.65
N ILE A 99 -16.49 -2.42 -1.82
CA ILE A 99 -16.71 -1.22 -1.01
C ILE A 99 -17.65 -1.59 0.13
N ASP A 100 -17.09 -1.66 1.34
CA ASP A 100 -17.83 -1.80 2.59
C ASP A 100 -17.23 -0.86 3.65
N ASP A 101 -17.79 -0.85 4.84
CA ASP A 101 -17.35 0.02 5.93
C ASP A 101 -16.51 -0.71 6.99
N ALA A 102 -16.16 -1.98 6.76
CA ALA A 102 -15.49 -2.82 7.76
C ALA A 102 -14.11 -2.26 8.15
N GLY A 103 -13.31 -1.82 7.16
CA GLY A 103 -12.03 -1.16 7.40
C GLY A 103 -12.21 0.16 8.17
N ARG A 104 -13.22 0.97 7.82
CA ARG A 104 -13.54 2.21 8.54
C ARG A 104 -13.90 1.93 9.99
N GLN A 105 -14.78 0.96 10.24
CA GLN A 105 -15.19 0.59 11.60
C GLN A 105 -14.02 0.16 12.49
N LEU A 106 -13.09 -0.65 11.96
CA LEU A 106 -11.90 -1.06 12.69
C LEU A 106 -11.02 0.14 13.07
N ILE A 107 -10.76 1.03 12.11
CA ILE A 107 -9.97 2.25 12.34
C ILE A 107 -10.63 3.14 13.39
N ASP A 108 -11.94 3.35 13.35
CA ASP A 108 -12.67 4.15 14.34
C ASP A 108 -12.56 3.58 15.75
N ILE A 109 -12.65 2.24 15.89
CA ILE A 109 -12.52 1.56 17.19
C ILE A 109 -11.14 1.79 17.77
N LEU A 110 -10.09 1.57 16.98
CA LEU A 110 -8.71 1.71 17.45
C LEU A 110 -8.37 3.17 17.79
N LYS A 111 -8.85 4.14 17.00
CA LYS A 111 -8.73 5.56 17.30
C LYS A 111 -9.44 5.93 18.61
N ALA A 112 -10.66 5.44 18.82
CA ALA A 112 -11.41 5.70 20.05
C ALA A 112 -10.72 5.13 21.30
N LYS A 113 -9.95 4.06 21.14
CA LYS A 113 -9.10 3.46 22.20
C LYS A 113 -7.74 4.17 22.36
N GLY A 114 -7.45 5.17 21.52
CA GLY A 114 -6.25 6.00 21.62
C GLY A 114 -5.01 5.37 20.97
N TYR A 115 -5.13 4.30 20.19
CA TYR A 115 -4.00 3.70 19.48
C TYR A 115 -3.46 4.63 18.40
N ARG A 116 -2.14 4.60 18.21
CA ARG A 116 -1.46 5.24 17.09
C ARG A 116 -1.63 4.38 15.84
N LEU A 117 -2.02 4.99 14.73
CA LEU A 117 -2.33 4.29 13.48
C LEU A 117 -1.43 4.81 12.35
N VAL A 118 -0.86 3.89 11.60
CA VAL A 118 0.04 4.16 10.48
C VAL A 118 -0.43 3.35 9.27
N LEU A 119 -0.53 3.96 8.11
CA LEU A 119 -0.77 3.24 6.86
C LEU A 119 0.57 2.83 6.26
N ALA A 120 0.87 1.55 6.36
CA ALA A 120 2.09 0.90 5.92
C ALA A 120 1.82 0.09 4.63
N THR A 121 1.29 0.73 3.59
CA THR A 121 1.05 0.11 2.28
C THR A 121 2.34 0.02 1.46
N ASN A 122 2.38 -0.89 0.47
CA ASN A 122 3.56 -0.99 -0.41
C ASN A 122 3.74 0.31 -1.21
N PRO A 123 4.85 1.05 -1.04
CA PRO A 123 5.01 2.43 -1.53
C PRO A 123 5.42 2.49 -3.00
N ILE A 124 4.58 1.94 -3.88
CA ILE A 124 4.76 1.95 -5.34
C ILE A 124 3.81 2.92 -6.06
N PHE A 125 2.98 3.63 -5.30
CA PHE A 125 2.04 4.63 -5.80
C PHE A 125 2.30 6.02 -5.20
N PRO A 126 1.93 7.11 -5.91
CA PRO A 126 1.94 8.45 -5.33
C PRO A 126 0.92 8.59 -4.19
N LYS A 127 1.17 9.52 -3.29
CA LYS A 127 0.29 9.79 -2.15
C LYS A 127 -1.17 9.98 -2.57
N ILE A 128 -1.40 10.70 -3.65
CA ILE A 128 -2.75 10.96 -4.18
C ILE A 128 -3.50 9.66 -4.51
N ALA A 129 -2.84 8.68 -5.13
CA ALA A 129 -3.45 7.38 -5.45
C ALA A 129 -3.81 6.59 -4.18
N THR A 130 -2.98 6.68 -3.13
CA THR A 130 -3.25 6.08 -1.83
C THR A 130 -4.46 6.73 -1.16
N ILE A 131 -4.52 8.06 -1.12
CA ILE A 131 -5.64 8.82 -0.55
C ILE A 131 -6.96 8.54 -1.29
N GLN A 132 -6.93 8.45 -2.63
CA GLN A 132 -8.13 8.10 -3.40
C GLN A 132 -8.68 6.71 -3.01
N ARG A 133 -7.81 5.70 -2.89
CA ARG A 133 -8.23 4.34 -2.48
C ARG A 133 -8.77 4.32 -1.06
N MET A 134 -8.11 4.99 -0.11
CA MET A 134 -8.62 5.18 1.25
C MET A 134 -10.03 5.80 1.26
N GLY A 135 -10.23 6.83 0.41
CA GLY A 135 -11.50 7.52 0.27
C GLY A 135 -12.65 6.63 -0.20
N PHE A 136 -12.39 5.54 -0.93
CA PHE A 136 -13.43 4.61 -1.38
C PHE A 136 -14.16 3.92 -0.22
N ILE A 137 -13.48 3.75 0.92
CA ILE A 137 -14.05 3.17 2.16
C ILE A 137 -14.21 4.21 3.28
N GLY A 138 -14.23 5.50 2.93
CA GLY A 138 -14.45 6.59 3.88
C GLY A 138 -13.28 6.89 4.81
N LEU A 139 -12.09 6.32 4.56
CA LEU A 139 -10.87 6.67 5.28
C LEU A 139 -10.29 7.98 4.74
N LYS A 140 -9.63 8.74 5.61
CA LYS A 140 -9.02 10.03 5.31
C LYS A 140 -7.58 10.06 5.77
N GLU A 141 -6.82 11.04 5.28
CA GLU A 141 -5.43 11.23 5.67
C GLU A 141 -5.27 11.42 7.20
N GLU A 142 -6.15 12.20 7.80
CA GLU A 142 -6.16 12.47 9.25
C GLU A 142 -6.53 11.26 10.14
N ASP A 143 -6.85 10.12 9.54
CA ASP A 143 -7.04 8.88 10.30
C ASP A 143 -5.74 8.20 10.67
N PHE A 144 -4.63 8.60 10.04
CA PHE A 144 -3.32 8.00 10.24
C PHE A 144 -2.27 9.06 10.59
N ASP A 145 -1.37 8.72 11.51
CA ASP A 145 -0.24 9.56 11.90
C ASP A 145 0.87 9.59 10.84
N TYR A 146 0.92 8.56 10.00
CA TYR A 146 1.86 8.46 8.88
C TYR A 146 1.30 7.57 7.78
N ILE A 147 1.64 7.88 6.53
CA ILE A 147 1.22 7.14 5.34
C ILE A 147 2.43 6.94 4.44
N THR A 148 2.76 5.68 4.12
CA THR A 148 3.81 5.36 3.16
C THR A 148 3.33 5.58 1.73
N HIS A 149 4.19 6.14 0.89
CA HIS A 149 3.97 6.32 -0.54
C HIS A 149 5.32 6.46 -1.26
N TYR A 150 5.36 6.38 -2.58
CA TYR A 150 6.60 6.34 -3.34
C TYR A 150 7.51 7.58 -3.14
N GLY A 151 6.94 8.75 -2.79
CA GLY A 151 7.68 10.00 -2.58
C GLY A 151 8.34 10.12 -1.20
N ASN A 152 8.00 9.26 -0.23
CA ASN A 152 8.58 9.29 1.11
C ASN A 152 9.26 7.99 1.54
N CYS A 153 9.36 7.00 0.64
CA CYS A 153 10.02 5.73 0.87
C CYS A 153 11.11 5.47 -0.18
N HIS A 154 12.19 4.83 0.26
CA HIS A 154 13.32 4.44 -0.58
C HIS A 154 13.35 2.93 -0.86
N TYR A 155 12.55 2.16 -0.15
CA TYR A 155 12.42 0.72 -0.27
C TYR A 155 10.97 0.33 -0.44
N THR A 156 10.72 -0.91 -0.87
CA THR A 156 9.38 -1.50 -1.02
C THR A 156 9.26 -2.75 -0.16
N LYS A 157 8.05 -3.20 0.15
CA LYS A 157 7.82 -4.56 0.62
C LYS A 157 8.28 -5.56 -0.46
N PRO A 158 8.81 -6.74 -0.09
CA PRO A 158 8.97 -7.29 1.25
C PRO A 158 10.31 -6.98 1.93
N SER A 159 11.04 -5.94 1.51
CA SER A 159 12.35 -5.62 2.09
C SER A 159 12.24 -5.29 3.58
N LEU A 160 13.11 -5.88 4.40
CA LEU A 160 13.26 -5.47 5.81
C LEU A 160 13.71 -4.01 5.94
N ASP A 161 14.40 -3.47 4.92
CA ASP A 161 14.83 -2.07 4.94
C ASP A 161 13.65 -1.11 4.78
N TYR A 162 12.56 -1.51 4.09
CA TYR A 162 11.30 -0.76 4.10
C TYR A 162 10.76 -0.62 5.53
N TYR A 163 10.73 -1.71 6.29
CA TYR A 163 10.23 -1.67 7.66
C TYR A 163 11.15 -0.92 8.60
N ARG A 164 12.48 -1.03 8.44
CA ARG A 164 13.46 -0.23 9.22
C ARG A 164 13.29 1.26 8.95
N GLU A 165 13.13 1.63 7.68
CA GLU A 165 12.87 3.02 7.27
C GLU A 165 11.56 3.54 7.87
N LEU A 166 10.47 2.78 7.75
CA LEU A 166 9.17 3.13 8.32
C LEU A 166 9.24 3.31 9.84
N LEU A 167 9.80 2.34 10.56
CA LEU A 167 9.94 2.40 12.02
C LEU A 167 10.78 3.60 12.46
N SER A 168 11.85 3.92 11.72
CA SER A 168 12.65 5.12 11.95
C SER A 168 11.85 6.41 11.72
N ALA A 169 11.09 6.48 10.61
CA ALA A 169 10.28 7.66 10.27
C ALA A 169 9.20 7.96 11.29
N ILE A 170 8.60 6.93 11.88
CA ILE A 170 7.58 7.09 12.93
C ILE A 170 8.16 7.11 14.34
N ASN A 171 9.48 6.99 14.49
CA ASN A 171 10.19 6.92 15.77
C ASN A 171 9.63 5.84 16.71
N GLU A 172 9.47 4.61 16.19
CA GLU A 172 8.97 3.46 16.95
C GLU A 172 9.94 2.29 16.91
N LYS A 173 9.84 1.43 17.94
CA LYS A 173 10.53 0.15 17.97
C LYS A 173 9.62 -0.96 17.49
N PRO A 174 10.16 -1.99 16.81
CA PRO A 174 9.34 -3.07 16.26
C PRO A 174 8.49 -3.78 17.31
N GLU A 175 9.02 -4.02 18.52
CA GLU A 175 8.30 -4.66 19.62
C GLU A 175 7.08 -3.89 20.13
N ASN A 176 6.94 -2.62 19.76
CA ASN A 176 5.78 -1.79 20.06
C ASN A 176 4.76 -1.78 18.91
N CYS A 177 5.05 -2.45 17.80
CA CYS A 177 4.21 -2.41 16.60
C CYS A 177 3.43 -3.71 16.39
N ILE A 178 2.25 -3.58 15.81
CA ILE A 178 1.44 -4.68 15.30
C ILE A 178 1.15 -4.37 13.83
N MET A 179 1.67 -5.19 12.92
CA MET A 179 1.32 -5.12 11.50
C MET A 179 0.00 -5.87 11.27
N VAL A 180 -0.94 -5.23 10.62
CA VAL A 180 -2.19 -5.82 10.18
C VAL A 180 -2.16 -5.89 8.66
N GLY A 181 -2.18 -7.08 8.10
CA GLY A 181 -2.03 -7.30 6.68
C GLY A 181 -2.67 -8.59 6.19
N ASN A 182 -2.69 -8.79 4.87
CA ASN A 182 -3.24 -9.97 4.21
C ASN A 182 -2.16 -10.77 3.44
N ASP A 183 -0.98 -10.22 3.23
CA ASP A 183 0.09 -10.84 2.45
C ASP A 183 1.20 -11.36 3.35
N LEU A 184 1.34 -12.70 3.42
CA LEU A 184 2.38 -13.33 4.22
C LEU A 184 3.79 -13.10 3.65
N ASP A 185 3.89 -12.85 2.35
CA ASP A 185 5.16 -12.60 1.70
C ASP A 185 5.65 -11.16 1.91
N GLU A 186 4.72 -10.20 2.00
CA GLU A 186 5.02 -8.78 2.14
C GLU A 186 4.88 -8.26 3.59
N ASP A 187 3.79 -8.63 4.30
CA ASP A 187 3.44 -8.01 5.58
C ASP A 187 4.04 -8.73 6.79
N MET A 188 3.99 -10.07 6.78
CA MET A 188 4.51 -10.85 7.91
C MET A 188 6.03 -10.72 8.08
N VAL A 189 6.75 -10.28 7.06
CA VAL A 189 8.22 -10.12 7.10
C VAL A 189 8.68 -9.22 8.26
N ILE A 190 7.88 -8.25 8.70
CA ILE A 190 8.22 -7.37 9.83
C ILE A 190 8.44 -8.16 11.14
N THR A 191 7.88 -9.36 11.27
CA THR A 191 8.08 -10.21 12.47
C THR A 191 9.55 -10.60 12.66
N GLU A 192 10.35 -10.62 11.61
CA GLU A 192 11.80 -10.82 11.68
C GLU A 192 12.53 -9.68 12.43
N LEU A 193 11.90 -8.51 12.54
CA LEU A 193 12.40 -7.40 13.36
C LEU A 193 11.85 -7.41 14.79
N GLY A 194 10.90 -8.31 15.12
CA GLY A 194 10.30 -8.45 16.45
C GLY A 194 8.96 -7.74 16.63
N ALA A 195 8.31 -7.30 15.56
CA ALA A 195 6.94 -6.81 15.61
C ALA A 195 5.93 -7.95 15.66
N ASP A 196 4.74 -7.68 16.20
CA ASP A 196 3.60 -8.60 16.13
C ASP A 196 2.94 -8.50 14.74
N PHE A 197 2.26 -9.59 14.32
CA PHE A 197 1.51 -9.64 13.07
C PHE A 197 0.09 -10.15 13.30
N VAL A 198 -0.87 -9.51 12.63
CA VAL A 198 -2.28 -9.91 12.50
C VAL A 198 -2.54 -10.23 11.05
N LEU A 199 -2.97 -11.45 10.76
CA LEU A 199 -3.38 -11.88 9.43
C LEU A 199 -4.89 -11.68 9.24
N LEU A 200 -5.27 -10.83 8.29
CA LEU A 200 -6.63 -10.76 7.79
C LEU A 200 -6.76 -11.65 6.55
N ASN A 201 -7.56 -12.70 6.67
CA ASN A 201 -7.60 -13.76 5.66
C ASN A 201 -8.68 -13.58 4.58
N ASP A 202 -9.44 -12.47 4.60
CA ASP A 202 -10.46 -12.17 3.57
C ASP A 202 -9.88 -12.15 2.14
N CYS A 203 -8.67 -11.62 1.98
CA CYS A 203 -7.93 -11.55 0.70
C CYS A 203 -6.51 -12.08 0.86
N MET A 204 -6.32 -13.16 1.61
CA MET A 204 -5.00 -13.69 1.96
C MET A 204 -4.16 -14.04 0.72
N ILE A 205 -2.90 -13.61 0.76
CA ILE A 205 -1.86 -13.96 -0.21
C ILE A 205 -0.74 -14.73 0.51
N ASN A 206 -0.37 -15.89 -0.02
CA ASN A 206 0.74 -16.73 0.45
C ASN A 206 1.36 -17.48 -0.73
N LYS A 207 2.07 -16.77 -1.58
CA LYS A 207 2.69 -17.33 -2.81
C LYS A 207 3.85 -18.28 -2.49
N SER A 208 4.59 -17.98 -1.43
CA SER A 208 5.76 -18.76 -1.00
C SER A 208 5.41 -19.89 -0.03
N HIS A 209 4.12 -20.14 0.23
CA HIS A 209 3.64 -21.19 1.15
C HIS A 209 4.29 -21.11 2.53
N LYS A 210 4.44 -19.89 3.06
CA LYS A 210 5.01 -19.66 4.39
C LYS A 210 4.08 -20.20 5.48
N GLU A 211 4.67 -20.65 6.58
CA GLU A 211 3.97 -20.91 7.82
C GLU A 211 3.48 -19.58 8.42
N VAL A 212 2.27 -19.58 8.98
CA VAL A 212 1.66 -18.36 9.54
C VAL A 212 2.16 -18.12 10.96
N TYR A 213 2.87 -17.04 11.18
CA TYR A 213 3.28 -16.55 12.49
C TYR A 213 2.51 -15.26 12.80
N ALA A 214 1.33 -15.39 13.40
CA ALA A 214 0.45 -14.27 13.71
C ALA A 214 -0.13 -14.40 15.12
N ILE A 215 -0.28 -13.27 15.81
CA ILE A 215 -0.96 -13.22 17.13
C ILE A 215 -2.48 -13.30 16.97
N PHE A 216 -3.00 -13.05 15.76
CA PHE A 216 -4.38 -13.24 15.36
C PHE A 216 -4.42 -13.64 13.88
N ASN A 217 -5.33 -14.57 13.54
CA ASN A 217 -5.60 -14.99 12.17
C ASN A 217 -7.11 -15.18 12.02
N GLY A 218 -7.75 -14.39 11.19
CA GLY A 218 -9.17 -14.40 10.97
C GLY A 218 -9.61 -13.36 9.95
N THR A 219 -10.92 -13.22 9.80
CA THR A 219 -11.53 -12.20 8.93
C THR A 219 -11.44 -10.81 9.54
N MET A 220 -11.66 -9.77 8.72
CA MET A 220 -11.80 -8.39 9.20
C MET A 220 -12.90 -8.26 10.27
N ALA A 221 -14.03 -8.95 10.09
CA ALA A 221 -15.14 -8.91 11.05
C ALA A 221 -14.75 -9.52 12.40
N GLU A 222 -14.05 -10.66 12.39
CA GLU A 222 -13.57 -11.33 13.59
C GLU A 222 -12.51 -10.48 14.32
N PHE A 223 -11.58 -9.87 13.58
CA PHE A 223 -10.58 -8.99 14.18
C PHE A 223 -11.21 -7.72 14.75
N THR A 224 -12.21 -7.17 14.09
CA THR A 224 -12.96 -6.00 14.60
C THR A 224 -13.68 -6.33 15.92
N ALA A 225 -14.30 -7.52 16.03
CA ALA A 225 -14.91 -7.99 17.28
C ALA A 225 -13.84 -8.17 18.37
N TYR A 226 -12.73 -8.84 18.04
CA TYR A 226 -11.60 -9.00 18.94
C TYR A 226 -11.07 -7.67 19.46
N ALA A 227 -10.88 -6.69 18.56
CA ALA A 227 -10.39 -5.36 18.91
C ALA A 227 -11.32 -4.60 19.88
N LYS A 228 -12.64 -4.79 19.74
CA LYS A 228 -13.62 -4.18 20.68
C LYS A 228 -13.46 -4.72 22.10
N GLU A 229 -13.22 -6.02 22.24
CA GLU A 229 -13.29 -6.73 23.51
C GLU A 229 -11.93 -6.81 24.23
N ASN A 230 -10.81 -6.89 23.49
CA ASN A 230 -9.52 -7.30 24.03
C ASN A 230 -8.41 -6.24 23.89
N LEU A 231 -8.59 -5.25 23.07
CA LEU A 231 -7.64 -4.15 22.90
C LEU A 231 -8.16 -2.88 23.55
#